data_5d1260714f8d0c0976221046e3558858
#
_entry.id   5d1260714f8d0c0976221046e3558858
#
_cell.length_a   1.000
_cell.length_b   1.000
_cell.length_c   1.000
_cell.angle_alpha   90.00
_cell.angle_beta   90.00
_cell.angle_gamma   90.00
#
_symmetry.space_group_name_H-M   'P 1'
#
loop_
_entity.id
_entity.type
_entity.pdbx_description
1 polymer ?
#
loop_
_entity_poly.entity_id
_entity_poly.type
_entity_poly.pdbx_seq_one_letter_code
_entity_poly.pdbx_strand_id
1 'polypeptide(L)'
;MIYVAEFEKVTKERFEYDMVKSGYTDFSYDNIIIPTRATSGSAGYDIHTPVAINVKAGETVLVPLGIRCKIDEDWFLAIVPKSGLGFKYGMRLSNTFGVVDSDYSHSENEGHIMAKFSVDKDLELKAGDKLCQGIFIKYGITVDDKADGIRTVSYTHLTLP
;
A
#
# COMPACT_ATOMS: atom_id res chain seq x y z
N MET A 1 1.66 24.88 -3.21
CA MET A 1 1.64 23.45 -2.84
C MET A 1 0.52 23.20 -1.85
N ILE A 2 -0.25 22.12 -2.03
CA ILE A 2 -1.42 21.77 -1.20
C ILE A 2 -1.07 20.56 -0.34
N TYR A 3 -1.38 20.63 0.96
CA TYR A 3 -1.21 19.49 1.86
C TYR A 3 -2.54 18.74 1.94
N VAL A 4 -2.54 17.47 1.53
CA VAL A 4 -3.79 16.70 1.38
C VAL A 4 -3.83 15.43 2.21
N ALA A 5 -2.71 15.01 2.80
CA ALA A 5 -2.66 13.71 3.46
C ALA A 5 -1.51 13.62 4.47
N GLU A 6 -1.60 12.58 5.32
CA GLU A 6 -0.56 12.26 6.29
C GLU A 6 -0.40 10.75 6.39
N PHE A 7 0.81 10.26 6.20
CA PHE A 7 1.13 8.85 6.44
C PHE A 7 1.41 8.61 7.91
N GLU A 8 0.95 7.47 8.40
CA GLU A 8 1.22 7.01 9.76
C GLU A 8 1.54 5.53 9.75
N LYS A 9 2.19 5.04 10.80
CA LYS A 9 2.26 3.61 11.02
C LYS A 9 0.91 3.13 11.53
N VAL A 10 0.52 1.90 11.17
CA VAL A 10 -0.56 1.22 11.88
C VAL A 10 -0.08 0.89 13.29
N THR A 11 -0.96 0.49 14.19
CA THR A 11 -0.53 0.07 15.52
C THR A 11 0.33 -1.19 15.42
N LYS A 12 1.20 -1.38 16.41
CA LYS A 12 2.04 -2.58 16.47
C LYS A 12 1.19 -3.85 16.46
N GLU A 13 0.07 -3.84 17.19
CA GLU A 13 -0.85 -4.97 17.26
C GLU A 13 -1.42 -5.30 15.89
N ARG A 14 -1.88 -4.29 15.14
CA ARG A 14 -2.43 -4.48 13.79
C ARG A 14 -1.36 -4.99 12.84
N PHE A 15 -0.17 -4.45 12.90
CA PHE A 15 0.93 -4.88 12.06
C PHE A 15 1.26 -6.36 12.29
N GLU A 16 1.44 -6.74 13.54
CA GLU A 16 1.80 -8.12 13.90
C GLU A 16 0.68 -9.09 13.51
N TYR A 17 -0.57 -8.72 13.76
CA TYR A 17 -1.70 -9.54 13.37
C TYR A 17 -1.73 -9.80 11.87
N ASP A 18 -1.59 -8.75 11.06
CA ASP A 18 -1.65 -8.88 9.60
C ASP A 18 -0.42 -9.61 9.04
N MET A 19 0.74 -9.43 9.65
CA MET A 19 1.95 -10.17 9.26
C MET A 19 1.79 -11.67 9.47
N VAL A 20 1.36 -12.07 10.65
CA VAL A 20 1.13 -13.50 10.98
C VAL A 20 0.07 -14.08 10.06
N LYS A 21 -1.02 -13.36 9.85
CA LYS A 21 -2.11 -13.79 8.98
C LYS A 21 -1.65 -13.97 7.53
N SER A 22 -0.67 -13.18 7.10
CA SER A 22 -0.09 -13.25 5.76
C SER A 22 1.04 -14.27 5.63
N GLY A 23 1.35 -15.00 6.71
CA GLY A 23 2.33 -16.09 6.68
C GLY A 23 3.76 -15.69 7.05
N TYR A 24 3.99 -14.47 7.49
CA TYR A 24 5.32 -14.02 7.88
C TYR A 24 5.63 -14.42 9.33
N THR A 25 6.88 -14.83 9.58
CA THR A 25 7.36 -15.21 10.91
C THR A 25 8.54 -14.37 11.37
N ASP A 26 9.26 -13.74 10.45
CA ASP A 26 10.42 -12.90 10.74
C ASP A 26 10.12 -11.46 10.30
N PHE A 27 9.76 -10.62 11.26
CA PHE A 27 9.40 -9.22 11.00
C PHE A 27 9.60 -8.40 12.26
N SER A 28 9.77 -7.08 12.09
CA SER A 28 9.85 -6.14 13.19
C SER A 28 9.08 -4.87 12.85
N TYR A 29 8.29 -4.41 13.81
CA TYR A 29 7.55 -3.15 13.70
C TYR A 29 8.50 -1.98 13.44
N ASP A 30 9.73 -2.04 13.96
CA ASP A 30 10.73 -1.00 13.79
C ASP A 30 11.26 -0.89 12.38
N ASN A 31 11.01 -1.88 11.53
CA ASN A 31 11.41 -1.87 10.12
C ASN A 31 10.45 -1.04 9.23
N ILE A 32 9.33 -0.58 9.78
CA ILE A 32 8.39 0.25 9.03
C ILE A 32 9.00 1.62 8.77
N ILE A 33 8.98 2.04 7.51
CA ILE A 33 9.49 3.35 7.10
C ILE A 33 8.31 4.17 6.59
N ILE A 34 8.13 5.37 7.14
CA ILE A 34 7.09 6.30 6.66
C ILE A 34 7.48 6.76 5.25
N PRO A 35 6.58 6.69 4.27
CA PRO A 35 6.90 7.08 2.89
C PRO A 35 7.35 8.53 2.78
N THR A 36 8.33 8.76 1.91
CA THR A 36 8.83 10.10 1.60
C THR A 36 9.07 10.23 0.10
N ARG A 37 9.10 11.46 -0.40
CA ARG A 37 9.48 11.74 -1.79
C ARG A 37 11.00 11.85 -1.88
N ALA A 38 11.56 11.33 -2.97
CA ALA A 38 13.01 11.39 -3.16
C ALA A 38 13.49 12.81 -3.50
N THR A 39 12.71 13.57 -4.25
CA THR A 39 13.04 14.94 -4.66
C THR A 39 11.83 15.85 -4.52
N SER A 40 12.06 17.16 -4.52
CA SER A 40 10.97 18.14 -4.45
C SER A 40 10.04 18.09 -5.68
N GLY A 41 10.53 17.58 -6.80
CA GLY A 41 9.74 17.41 -8.03
C GLY A 41 9.12 16.04 -8.20
N SER A 42 9.32 15.10 -7.26
CA SER A 42 8.74 13.76 -7.34
C SER A 42 7.26 13.80 -6.97
N ALA A 43 6.40 13.23 -7.81
CA ALA A 43 4.99 13.03 -7.46
C ALA A 43 4.82 11.80 -6.55
N GLY A 44 5.66 10.79 -6.72
CA GLY A 44 5.55 9.53 -6.00
C GLY A 44 6.24 9.55 -4.64
N TYR A 45 5.54 9.02 -3.64
CA TYR A 45 6.10 8.71 -2.33
C TYR A 45 6.66 7.30 -2.36
N ASP A 46 7.92 7.14 -2.01
CA ASP A 46 8.54 5.81 -1.95
C ASP A 46 7.98 5.03 -0.78
N ILE A 47 7.45 3.84 -1.09
CA ILE A 47 6.91 2.92 -0.09
C ILE A 47 7.85 1.74 0.03
N HIS A 48 8.28 1.46 1.26
CA HIS A 48 9.30 0.47 1.55
C HIS A 48 8.65 -0.79 2.11
N THR A 49 9.22 -1.95 1.78
CA THR A 49 8.78 -3.18 2.42
C THR A 49 9.33 -3.27 3.84
N PRO A 50 8.49 -3.59 4.84
CA PRO A 50 8.99 -3.78 6.21
C PRO A 50 9.57 -5.16 6.45
N VAL A 51 9.52 -6.06 5.46
CA VAL A 51 9.99 -7.44 5.57
C VAL A 51 10.82 -7.82 4.36
N ALA A 52 11.71 -8.79 4.54
CA ALA A 52 12.42 -9.40 3.42
C ALA A 52 11.42 -10.13 2.53
N ILE A 53 11.64 -10.04 1.22
CA ILE A 53 10.80 -10.67 0.22
C ILE A 53 11.69 -11.56 -0.66
N ASN A 54 11.25 -12.79 -0.88
CA ASN A 54 11.86 -13.70 -1.82
C ASN A 54 10.75 -14.32 -2.65
N VAL A 55 10.53 -13.79 -3.85
CA VAL A 55 9.46 -14.22 -4.73
C VAL A 55 10.06 -14.74 -6.03
N LYS A 56 9.60 -15.90 -6.48
CA LYS A 56 10.03 -16.52 -7.71
C LYS A 56 9.17 -16.06 -8.89
N ALA A 57 9.75 -16.11 -10.08
CA ALA A 57 9.03 -15.78 -11.31
C ALA A 57 7.70 -16.54 -11.38
N GLY A 58 6.62 -15.80 -11.62
CA GLY A 58 5.26 -16.35 -11.71
C GLY A 58 4.53 -16.51 -10.38
N GLU A 59 5.22 -16.35 -9.25
CA GLU A 59 4.57 -16.41 -7.94
C GLU A 59 3.94 -15.09 -7.58
N THR A 60 2.95 -15.14 -6.70
CA THR A 60 2.27 -13.96 -6.14
C THR A 60 2.56 -13.88 -4.66
N VAL A 61 2.82 -12.67 -4.17
CA VAL A 61 3.09 -12.43 -2.75
C VAL A 61 2.26 -11.27 -2.24
N LEU A 62 1.79 -11.37 -1.00
CA LEU A 62 1.08 -10.30 -0.30
C LEU A 62 2.00 -9.74 0.78
N VAL A 63 2.16 -8.42 0.80
CA VAL A 63 3.02 -7.73 1.76
C VAL A 63 2.23 -6.67 2.50
N PRO A 64 1.95 -6.88 3.79
CA PRO A 64 1.46 -5.79 4.64
C PRO A 64 2.57 -4.75 4.81
N LEU A 65 2.26 -3.48 4.54
CA LEU A 65 3.30 -2.44 4.47
C LEU A 65 3.52 -1.70 5.80
N GLY A 66 2.66 -1.92 6.78
CA GLY A 66 2.79 -1.31 8.09
C GLY A 66 2.32 0.13 8.17
N ILE A 67 1.79 0.66 7.09
CA ILE A 67 1.40 2.07 7.00
C ILE A 67 -0.08 2.23 6.69
N ARG A 68 -0.60 3.38 7.07
CA ARG A 68 -1.93 3.88 6.76
C ARG A 68 -1.80 5.33 6.31
N CYS A 69 -2.83 5.86 5.69
CA CYS A 69 -2.80 7.23 5.21
C CYS A 69 -4.14 7.91 5.50
N LYS A 70 -4.07 9.04 6.20
CA LYS A 70 -5.22 9.92 6.36
C LYS A 70 -5.22 10.85 5.15
N ILE A 71 -6.33 10.90 4.42
CA ILE A 71 -6.41 11.61 3.16
C ILE A 71 -7.63 12.53 3.19
N ASP A 72 -7.47 13.77 2.76
CA ASP A 72 -8.58 14.71 2.61
C ASP A 72 -9.57 14.21 1.57
N GLU A 73 -10.85 14.54 1.74
CA GLU A 73 -11.87 14.30 0.73
C GLU A 73 -11.44 14.96 -0.59
N ASP A 74 -11.90 14.44 -1.70
CA ASP A 74 -11.57 14.82 -3.08
C ASP A 74 -10.22 14.26 -3.55
N TRP A 75 -9.47 13.57 -2.69
CA TRP A 75 -8.19 12.97 -3.03
C TRP A 75 -8.17 11.50 -2.69
N PHE A 76 -7.40 10.73 -3.45
CA PHE A 76 -7.10 9.34 -3.12
C PHE A 76 -5.61 9.08 -3.34
N LEU A 77 -5.13 8.00 -2.76
CA LEU A 77 -3.76 7.57 -2.95
C LEU A 77 -3.74 6.43 -3.95
N ALA A 78 -3.05 6.65 -5.07
CA ALA A 78 -2.82 5.61 -6.07
C ALA A 78 -1.53 4.87 -5.73
N ILE A 79 -1.58 3.55 -5.70
CA ILE A 79 -0.41 2.71 -5.47
C ILE A 79 -0.04 2.04 -6.79
N VAL A 80 1.21 2.20 -7.20
CA VAL A 80 1.75 1.57 -8.42
C VAL A 80 3.13 0.99 -8.10
N PRO A 81 3.62 0.02 -8.88
CA PRO A 81 4.96 -0.50 -8.68
C PRO A 81 6.01 0.60 -8.82
N LYS A 82 7.12 0.45 -8.13
CA LYS A 82 8.28 1.29 -8.40
C LYS A 82 8.78 0.99 -9.81
N SER A 83 9.08 2.05 -10.59
CA SER A 83 9.41 1.90 -12.01
C SER A 83 10.56 0.93 -12.27
N GLY A 84 11.61 0.96 -11.45
CA GLY A 84 12.73 0.04 -11.59
C GLY A 84 12.36 -1.42 -11.44
N LEU A 85 11.46 -1.74 -10.52
CA LEU A 85 10.98 -3.09 -10.32
C LEU A 85 10.02 -3.52 -11.43
N GLY A 86 9.20 -2.58 -11.91
CA GLY A 86 8.30 -2.83 -13.05
C GLY A 86 9.08 -3.15 -14.30
N PHE A 87 10.05 -2.34 -14.67
CA PHE A 87 10.84 -2.53 -15.87
C PHE A 87 11.77 -3.73 -15.80
N LYS A 88 12.44 -3.91 -14.66
CA LYS A 88 13.49 -4.94 -14.55
C LYS A 88 12.94 -6.33 -14.24
N TYR A 89 11.90 -6.41 -13.42
CA TYR A 89 11.37 -7.69 -12.93
C TYR A 89 9.96 -7.96 -13.42
N GLY A 90 9.34 -7.04 -14.15
CA GLY A 90 7.95 -7.20 -14.59
C GLY A 90 6.96 -7.19 -13.42
N MET A 91 7.29 -6.48 -12.34
CA MET A 91 6.41 -6.41 -11.17
C MET A 91 5.05 -5.84 -11.58
N ARG A 92 3.99 -6.54 -11.19
CA ARG A 92 2.61 -6.13 -11.43
C ARG A 92 1.81 -6.33 -10.16
N LEU A 93 1.08 -5.30 -9.76
CA LEU A 93 0.10 -5.44 -8.68
C LEU A 93 -1.06 -6.31 -9.16
N SER A 94 -1.54 -7.19 -8.29
CA SER A 94 -2.67 -8.09 -8.62
C SER A 94 -3.93 -7.33 -8.98
N ASN A 95 -4.12 -6.14 -8.38
CA ASN A 95 -5.23 -5.23 -8.71
C ASN A 95 -4.85 -4.20 -9.78
N THR A 96 -3.73 -4.36 -10.45
CA THR A 96 -3.20 -3.48 -11.50
C THR A 96 -2.83 -2.10 -10.98
N PHE A 97 -3.73 -1.45 -10.27
CA PHE A 97 -3.62 -0.08 -9.78
C PHE A 97 -4.32 -0.03 -8.43
N GLY A 98 -3.58 0.27 -7.39
CA GLY A 98 -4.13 0.34 -6.04
C GLY A 98 -4.87 1.65 -5.81
N VAL A 99 -6.06 1.59 -5.24
CA VAL A 99 -6.84 2.77 -4.88
C VAL A 99 -7.05 2.76 -3.38
N VAL A 100 -6.46 3.74 -2.70
CA VAL A 100 -6.65 3.94 -1.26
C VAL A 100 -7.56 5.16 -1.10
N ASP A 101 -8.80 4.90 -0.72
CA ASP A 101 -9.82 5.94 -0.57
C ASP A 101 -9.58 6.81 0.66
N SER A 102 -10.15 8.02 0.66
CA SER A 102 -9.98 8.96 1.76
C SER A 102 -10.51 8.43 3.10
N ASP A 103 -11.51 7.55 3.08
CA ASP A 103 -12.08 6.97 4.29
C ASP A 103 -11.50 5.59 4.65
N TYR A 104 -10.52 5.10 3.89
CA TYR A 104 -9.95 3.77 4.15
C TYR A 104 -9.29 3.69 5.54
N SER A 105 -8.72 4.79 6.02
CA SER A 105 -8.09 4.83 7.34
C SER A 105 -9.09 4.60 8.50
N HIS A 106 -10.38 4.72 8.23
CA HIS A 106 -11.44 4.46 9.22
C HIS A 106 -11.90 3.00 9.23
N SER A 107 -11.30 2.14 8.43
CA SER A 107 -11.66 0.72 8.35
C SER A 107 -11.24 -0.02 9.62
N GLU A 108 -11.83 -1.19 9.84
CA GLU A 108 -11.53 -2.03 11.00
C GLU A 108 -10.06 -2.43 11.10
N ASN A 109 -9.38 -2.55 9.94
CA ASN A 109 -7.96 -2.86 9.89
C ASN A 109 -7.07 -1.61 9.98
N GLU A 110 -7.60 -0.49 10.48
CA GLU A 110 -6.91 0.81 10.57
C GLU A 110 -6.53 1.41 9.22
N GLY A 111 -7.04 0.86 8.10
CA GLY A 111 -6.61 1.27 6.78
C GLY A 111 -5.21 0.79 6.43
N HIS A 112 -4.80 -0.35 6.98
CA HIS A 112 -3.49 -0.94 6.72
C HIS A 112 -3.32 -1.21 5.22
N ILE A 113 -2.35 -0.54 4.61
CA ILE A 113 -2.10 -0.65 3.17
C ILE A 113 -1.27 -1.91 2.92
N MET A 114 -1.71 -2.69 1.95
CA MET A 114 -1.04 -3.93 1.57
C MET A 114 -0.75 -3.92 0.08
N ALA A 115 0.35 -4.55 -0.31
CA ALA A 115 0.70 -4.74 -1.71
C ALA A 115 0.67 -6.23 -2.03
N LYS A 116 -0.08 -6.61 -3.05
CA LYS A 116 -0.09 -7.97 -3.58
C LYS A 116 0.39 -7.90 -5.02
N PHE A 117 1.44 -8.65 -5.34
CA PHE A 117 2.07 -8.53 -6.65
C PHE A 117 2.69 -9.84 -7.12
N SER A 118 2.98 -9.90 -8.41
CA SER A 118 3.73 -10.98 -9.06
C SER A 118 4.89 -10.40 -9.86
N VAL A 119 5.84 -11.24 -10.21
CA VAL A 119 7.03 -10.86 -10.98
C VAL A 119 7.28 -11.87 -12.10
N ASP A 120 7.99 -11.42 -13.14
CA ASP A 120 8.41 -12.28 -14.26
C ASP A 120 9.80 -12.89 -14.05
N LYS A 121 10.56 -12.36 -13.11
CA LYS A 121 11.91 -12.82 -12.75
C LYS A 121 12.01 -12.93 -11.24
N ASP A 122 12.83 -13.84 -10.77
CA ASP A 122 13.08 -13.99 -9.34
C ASP A 122 13.53 -12.68 -8.72
N LEU A 123 12.92 -12.29 -7.61
CA LEU A 123 13.18 -11.04 -6.92
C LEU A 123 13.44 -11.28 -5.44
N GLU A 124 14.54 -10.72 -4.95
CA GLU A 124 14.86 -10.67 -3.53
C GLU A 124 14.95 -9.21 -3.10
N LEU A 125 14.25 -8.87 -2.03
CA LEU A 125 14.32 -7.57 -1.38
C LEU A 125 14.60 -7.77 0.10
N LYS A 126 15.31 -6.80 0.69
CA LYS A 126 15.54 -6.77 2.13
C LYS A 126 14.50 -5.88 2.79
N ALA A 127 14.25 -6.09 4.08
CA ALA A 127 13.45 -5.15 4.85
C ALA A 127 14.05 -3.74 4.70
N GLY A 128 13.21 -2.76 4.38
CA GLY A 128 13.62 -1.39 4.14
C GLY A 128 13.83 -1.04 2.67
N ASP A 129 13.86 -2.00 1.77
CA ASP A 129 14.00 -1.70 0.35
C ASP A 129 12.71 -1.08 -0.21
N LYS A 130 12.86 -0.24 -1.23
CA LYS A 130 11.73 0.38 -1.91
C LYS A 130 10.99 -0.67 -2.72
N LEU A 131 9.66 -0.70 -2.57
CA LEU A 131 8.81 -1.72 -3.20
C LEU A 131 7.87 -1.11 -4.23
N CYS A 132 7.14 -0.09 -3.83
CA CYS A 132 6.15 0.57 -4.69
C CYS A 132 6.15 2.05 -4.42
N GLN A 133 5.26 2.77 -5.07
CA GLN A 133 5.12 4.21 -4.86
C GLN A 133 3.66 4.60 -4.78
N GLY A 134 3.41 5.68 -4.06
CA GLY A 134 2.08 6.24 -3.91
C GLY A 134 2.00 7.65 -4.46
N ILE A 135 0.94 7.96 -5.18
CA ILE A 135 0.72 9.27 -5.77
C ILE A 135 -0.67 9.75 -5.36
N PHE A 136 -0.76 10.99 -4.85
CA PHE A 136 -2.05 11.58 -4.51
C PHE A 136 -2.70 12.17 -5.74
N ILE A 137 -3.94 11.77 -6.01
CA ILE A 137 -4.70 12.17 -7.20
C ILE A 137 -6.07 12.69 -6.76
N LYS A 138 -6.46 13.81 -7.34
CA LYS A 138 -7.79 14.39 -7.11
C LYS A 138 -8.82 13.66 -7.96
N TYR A 139 -10.04 13.47 -7.41
CA TYR A 139 -11.11 12.80 -8.14
C TYR A 139 -12.39 13.64 -8.11
N GLY A 140 -13.28 13.36 -9.05
CA GLY A 140 -14.60 13.98 -9.13
C GLY A 140 -15.71 12.99 -8.81
N ILE A 141 -16.91 13.54 -8.62
CA ILE A 141 -18.14 12.75 -8.44
C ILE A 141 -19.16 13.20 -9.47
N THR A 142 -20.21 12.39 -9.68
CA THR A 142 -21.27 12.73 -10.62
C THR A 142 -22.28 13.69 -9.99
N VAL A 143 -23.05 14.39 -10.83
CA VAL A 143 -24.05 15.38 -10.35
C VAL A 143 -25.19 14.73 -9.58
N ASP A 144 -25.45 13.46 -9.81
CA ASP A 144 -26.54 12.70 -9.16
C ASP A 144 -26.00 11.76 -8.06
N ASP A 145 -24.79 12.00 -7.61
CA ASP A 145 -24.16 11.16 -6.58
C ASP A 145 -24.96 11.15 -5.29
N LYS A 146 -25.18 9.94 -4.76
CA LYS A 146 -25.96 9.72 -3.53
C LYS A 146 -25.25 8.77 -2.57
N ALA A 147 -23.92 8.65 -2.69
CA ALA A 147 -23.15 7.76 -1.84
C ALA A 147 -23.19 8.26 -0.40
N ASP A 148 -23.72 7.43 0.50
CA ASP A 148 -23.89 7.75 1.92
C ASP A 148 -23.41 6.61 2.85
N GLY A 149 -22.79 5.58 2.27
CA GLY A 149 -22.26 4.46 3.04
C GLY A 149 -21.09 4.88 3.91
N ILE A 150 -20.88 4.11 4.96
CA ILE A 150 -19.76 4.30 5.88
C ILE A 150 -18.85 3.08 5.76
N ARG A 151 -17.55 3.31 5.56
CA ARG A 151 -16.60 2.22 5.45
C ARG A 151 -16.31 1.62 6.82
N THR A 152 -16.63 0.33 6.96
CA THR A 152 -16.38 -0.42 8.19
C THR A 152 -15.51 -1.65 7.96
N VAL A 153 -15.44 -2.15 6.72
CA VAL A 153 -14.72 -3.37 6.37
C VAL A 153 -13.70 -3.05 5.29
N SER A 154 -12.47 -3.56 5.44
CA SER A 154 -11.42 -3.35 4.46
C SER A 154 -11.59 -4.28 3.26
N TYR A 155 -10.97 -3.91 2.13
CA TYR A 155 -10.94 -4.73 0.92
C TYR A 155 -10.29 -6.08 1.13
N THR A 156 -9.34 -6.19 2.04
CA THR A 156 -8.67 -7.44 2.31
C THR A 156 -9.61 -8.50 2.85
N HIS A 157 -10.71 -8.09 3.46
CA HIS A 157 -11.75 -9.01 3.90
C HIS A 157 -12.60 -9.51 2.74
N LEU A 158 -12.77 -8.69 1.71
CA LEU A 158 -13.60 -9.02 0.55
C LEU A 158 -12.91 -9.98 -0.41
N THR A 159 -11.59 -10.09 -0.35
CA THR A 159 -10.82 -10.97 -1.23
C THR A 159 -10.72 -12.38 -0.68
N LEU A 160 -11.26 -12.64 0.48
CA LEU A 160 -11.25 -13.94 1.12
C LEU A 160 -12.62 -14.58 0.98
N PRO A 161 -12.80 -15.49 0.04
CA PRO A 161 -14.03 -16.24 -0.06
C PRO A 161 -14.17 -17.19 1.12
#